data_88240cf92222c2209fb442a6137e0b72
#
_entry.id   88240cf92222c2209fb442a6137e0b72
#
_cell.length_a   1.000
_cell.length_b   1.000
_cell.length_c   1.000
_cell.angle_alpha   90.00
_cell.angle_beta   90.00
_cell.angle_gamma   90.00
#
_symmetry.space_group_name_H-M   'P 1'
#
loop_
_entity.id
_entity.type
_entity.pdbx_description
1 polymer ?
#
loop_
_entity_poly.entity_id
_entity_poly.type
_entity_poly.pdbx_seq_one_letter_code
_entity_poly.pdbx_strand_id
1 'polypeptide(L)'
;VLATNAGNMAMIDTHFSDEVKTKGRTNQKSSGRCWLFTGLNVLRSRMIDKYDLGAFTFSQNYVFFYDQLEKANLFLQGVIDTKELSFDDRKVDWLFRNPIGDGGQFTGVSNLIMKYGVVPSDVMPETYCANSTSQMRAQIATKLREDGLKLRDAAAKDCPAMKTEMLKEIYRMLVLCLGEPPVEFEWTRYDSKGNFVSTKTYTPKSFYNEYVGADLENNYIMVMNDPTREYGKVYEIDYDRHVYDGQNWLYINLPIERI
;
A
#
# COMPACT_ATOMS: atom_id res chain seq x y z
N VAL A 1 -28.05 20.60 -6.86
CA VAL A 1 -27.00 20.28 -7.83
C VAL A 1 -26.13 21.51 -7.98
N LEU A 2 -24.84 21.44 -7.62
CA LEU A 2 -23.90 22.52 -7.88
C LEU A 2 -23.54 22.50 -9.37
N ALA A 3 -23.91 23.55 -10.08
CA ALA A 3 -23.57 23.70 -11.48
C ALA A 3 -22.08 24.08 -11.61
N THR A 4 -21.35 23.43 -12.51
CA THR A 4 -19.99 23.82 -12.86
C THR A 4 -20.01 25.16 -13.57
N ASN A 5 -19.17 26.12 -13.15
CA ASN A 5 -19.04 27.39 -13.86
C ASN A 5 -18.20 27.16 -15.14
N ALA A 6 -18.87 27.13 -16.28
CA ALA A 6 -18.25 26.88 -17.58
C ALA A 6 -17.21 27.96 -17.94
N GLY A 7 -17.37 29.21 -17.50
CA GLY A 7 -16.36 30.27 -17.69
C GLY A 7 -15.06 29.99 -16.95
N ASN A 8 -15.15 29.54 -15.70
CA ASN A 8 -13.96 29.15 -14.94
C ASN A 8 -13.27 27.91 -15.53
N MET A 9 -14.05 26.95 -16.04
CA MET A 9 -13.49 25.76 -16.69
C MET A 9 -12.70 26.11 -17.97
N ALA A 10 -13.19 27.08 -18.73
CA ALA A 10 -12.48 27.55 -19.94
C ALA A 10 -11.17 28.28 -19.66
N MET A 11 -10.96 28.73 -18.42
CA MET A 11 -9.72 29.42 -18.01
C MET A 11 -8.64 28.44 -17.49
N ILE A 12 -8.96 27.17 -17.30
CA ILE A 12 -8.00 26.17 -16.85
C ILE A 12 -7.08 25.83 -18.04
N ASP A 13 -5.81 26.17 -17.89
CA ASP A 13 -4.79 25.73 -18.85
C ASP A 13 -4.54 24.23 -18.65
N THR A 14 -4.74 23.46 -19.71
CA THR A 14 -4.53 22.00 -19.74
C THR A 14 -3.29 21.62 -20.53
N HIS A 15 -2.46 22.58 -20.94
CA HIS A 15 -1.20 22.33 -21.60
C HIS A 15 -0.11 22.04 -20.57
N PHE A 16 0.60 20.93 -20.75
CA PHE A 16 1.74 20.53 -19.92
C PHE A 16 2.97 20.35 -20.82
N SER A 17 4.14 20.83 -20.35
CA SER A 17 5.43 20.64 -21.03
C SER A 17 5.82 19.16 -21.10
N ASP A 18 5.45 18.41 -20.06
CA ASP A 18 5.78 17.00 -19.93
C ASP A 18 4.53 16.19 -19.60
N GLU A 19 4.29 15.12 -20.34
CA GLU A 19 3.15 14.24 -20.16
C GLU A 19 3.61 12.79 -19.98
N VAL A 20 3.16 12.14 -18.92
CA VAL A 20 3.39 10.71 -18.68
C VAL A 20 2.22 9.90 -19.20
N LYS A 21 2.45 9.07 -20.23
CA LYS A 21 1.42 8.24 -20.86
C LYS A 21 1.24 6.93 -20.10
N THR A 22 0.08 6.75 -19.48
CA THR A 22 -0.23 5.54 -18.69
C THR A 22 -1.06 4.48 -19.43
N LYS A 23 -1.46 4.74 -20.67
CA LYS A 23 -2.29 3.84 -21.52
C LYS A 23 -3.43 3.16 -20.72
N GLY A 24 -4.31 3.97 -20.16
CA GLY A 24 -5.49 3.50 -19.42
C GLY A 24 -5.61 4.11 -18.02
N ARG A 25 -6.78 3.94 -17.43
CA ARG A 25 -7.13 4.47 -16.11
C ARG A 25 -7.42 3.33 -15.15
N THR A 26 -7.04 3.51 -13.89
CA THR A 26 -7.39 2.62 -12.79
C THR A 26 -8.42 3.31 -11.89
N ASN A 27 -9.27 2.54 -11.23
CA ASN A 27 -10.33 3.06 -10.38
C ASN A 27 -10.36 2.28 -9.06
N GLN A 28 -10.10 2.95 -7.94
CA GLN A 28 -10.08 2.35 -6.61
C GLN A 28 -11.47 1.99 -6.06
N LYS A 29 -12.54 2.40 -6.75
CA LYS A 29 -13.93 2.19 -6.30
C LYS A 29 -14.18 2.73 -4.88
N SER A 30 -14.90 1.98 -4.06
CA SER A 30 -15.24 2.34 -2.67
C SER A 30 -14.17 1.84 -1.69
N SER A 31 -12.91 2.28 -1.88
CA SER A 31 -11.78 1.93 -1.02
C SER A 31 -10.87 3.13 -0.77
N GLY A 32 -10.09 3.12 0.29
CA GLY A 32 -9.11 4.16 0.64
C GLY A 32 -7.72 3.92 0.03
N ARG A 33 -7.62 3.19 -1.10
CA ARG A 33 -6.35 2.74 -1.70
C ARG A 33 -5.75 3.73 -2.72
N CYS A 34 -6.12 5.03 -2.70
CA CYS A 34 -5.60 6.02 -3.66
C CYS A 34 -4.07 6.08 -3.70
N TRP A 35 -3.42 6.00 -2.55
CA TRP A 35 -1.97 5.96 -2.39
C TRP A 35 -1.33 4.80 -3.17
N LEU A 36 -1.92 3.61 -3.08
CA LEU A 36 -1.45 2.39 -3.75
C LEU A 36 -1.66 2.45 -5.26
N PHE A 37 -2.87 2.88 -5.69
CA PHE A 37 -3.19 3.07 -7.10
C PHE A 37 -2.25 4.08 -7.74
N THR A 38 -1.97 5.20 -7.07
CA THR A 38 -1.04 6.23 -7.55
C THR A 38 0.38 5.68 -7.66
N GLY A 39 0.90 5.05 -6.62
CA GLY A 39 2.25 4.47 -6.63
C GLY A 39 2.45 3.44 -7.74
N LEU A 40 1.52 2.49 -7.90
CA LEU A 40 1.59 1.50 -8.96
C LEU A 40 1.42 2.11 -10.36
N ASN A 41 0.63 3.17 -10.52
CA ASN A 41 0.49 3.88 -11.80
C ASN A 41 1.79 4.60 -12.21
N VAL A 42 2.51 5.20 -11.26
CA VAL A 42 3.84 5.79 -11.52
C VAL A 42 4.83 4.73 -12.00
N LEU A 43 4.86 3.58 -11.36
CA LEU A 43 5.77 2.50 -11.74
C LEU A 43 5.43 1.90 -13.11
N ARG A 44 4.15 1.64 -13.38
CA ARG A 44 3.74 1.02 -14.65
C ARG A 44 4.00 1.90 -15.87
N SER A 45 3.95 3.22 -15.75
CA SER A 45 4.17 4.12 -16.88
C SER A 45 5.56 3.93 -17.50
N ARG A 46 6.60 3.87 -16.66
CA ARG A 46 7.97 3.61 -17.08
C ARG A 46 8.13 2.22 -17.72
N MET A 47 7.46 1.21 -17.15
CA MET A 47 7.47 -0.15 -17.67
C MET A 47 6.78 -0.24 -19.04
N ILE A 48 5.62 0.41 -19.22
CA ILE A 48 4.88 0.45 -20.47
C ILE A 48 5.75 0.99 -21.61
N ASP A 49 6.43 2.10 -21.37
CA ASP A 49 7.28 2.73 -22.38
C ASP A 49 8.54 1.90 -22.67
N LYS A 50 9.23 1.43 -21.61
CA LYS A 50 10.48 0.67 -21.76
C LYS A 50 10.29 -0.65 -22.51
N TYR A 51 9.17 -1.32 -22.33
CA TYR A 51 8.92 -2.66 -22.87
C TYR A 51 7.89 -2.68 -24.00
N ASP A 52 7.49 -1.52 -24.51
CA ASP A 52 6.47 -1.34 -25.54
C ASP A 52 5.17 -2.13 -25.22
N LEU A 53 4.68 -2.00 -24.00
CA LEU A 53 3.46 -2.69 -23.59
C LEU A 53 2.20 -1.94 -24.07
N GLY A 54 1.13 -2.70 -24.30
CA GLY A 54 -0.22 -2.16 -24.45
C GLY A 54 -0.78 -1.62 -23.11
N ALA A 55 -2.07 -1.71 -22.94
CA ALA A 55 -2.70 -1.42 -21.65
C ALA A 55 -2.25 -2.47 -20.61
N PHE A 56 -1.43 -2.05 -19.65
CA PHE A 56 -0.92 -2.89 -18.58
C PHE A 56 -1.26 -2.28 -17.23
N THR A 57 -1.63 -3.11 -16.26
CA THR A 57 -1.79 -2.71 -14.86
C THR A 57 -1.20 -3.77 -13.93
N PHE A 58 -0.57 -3.31 -12.84
CA PHE A 58 -0.24 -4.19 -11.72
C PHE A 58 -1.51 -4.54 -10.94
N SER A 59 -1.49 -5.68 -10.25
CA SER A 59 -2.53 -6.03 -9.29
C SER A 59 -2.44 -5.14 -8.06
N GLN A 60 -3.43 -4.28 -7.86
CA GLN A 60 -3.58 -3.53 -6.63
C GLN A 60 -4.05 -4.46 -5.49
N ASN A 61 -4.85 -5.47 -5.83
CA ASN A 61 -5.35 -6.45 -4.88
C ASN A 61 -4.22 -7.26 -4.22
N TYR A 62 -3.19 -7.65 -4.99
CA TYR A 62 -2.01 -8.35 -4.48
C TYR A 62 -1.26 -7.53 -3.42
N VAL A 63 -0.93 -6.28 -3.72
CA VAL A 63 -0.20 -5.42 -2.78
C VAL A 63 -1.08 -5.05 -1.58
N PHE A 64 -2.37 -4.84 -1.80
CA PHE A 64 -3.33 -4.55 -0.73
C PHE A 64 -3.51 -5.73 0.24
N PHE A 65 -3.44 -6.96 -0.24
CA PHE A 65 -3.46 -8.14 0.62
C PHE A 65 -2.33 -8.07 1.67
N TYR A 66 -1.12 -7.82 1.21
CA TYR A 66 0.03 -7.70 2.11
C TYR A 66 0.00 -6.43 2.95
N ASP A 67 -0.53 -5.33 2.44
CA ASP A 67 -0.78 -4.13 3.24
C ASP A 67 -1.63 -4.42 4.47
N GLN A 68 -2.75 -5.11 4.28
CA GLN A 68 -3.65 -5.45 5.38
C GLN A 68 -3.03 -6.47 6.36
N LEU A 69 -2.29 -7.44 5.86
CA LEU A 69 -1.59 -8.42 6.69
C LEU A 69 -0.48 -7.76 7.52
N GLU A 70 0.30 -6.88 6.92
CA GLU A 70 1.40 -6.19 7.61
C GLU A 70 0.88 -5.16 8.63
N LYS A 71 -0.18 -4.45 8.32
CA LYS A 71 -0.83 -3.56 9.30
C LYS A 71 -1.39 -4.34 10.50
N ALA A 72 -1.95 -5.51 10.25
CA ALA A 72 -2.37 -6.40 11.35
C ALA A 72 -1.16 -6.87 12.18
N ASN A 73 -0.06 -7.23 11.54
CA ASN A 73 1.20 -7.56 12.19
C ASN A 73 1.74 -6.41 13.05
N LEU A 74 1.74 -5.20 12.49
CA LEU A 74 2.19 -3.98 13.18
C LEU A 74 1.30 -3.67 14.40
N PHE A 75 -0.02 -3.78 14.27
CA PHE A 75 -0.95 -3.59 15.37
C PHE A 75 -0.69 -4.59 16.51
N LEU A 76 -0.64 -5.89 16.20
CA LEU A 76 -0.43 -6.93 17.22
C LEU A 76 0.93 -6.77 17.91
N GLN A 77 1.97 -6.39 17.17
CA GLN A 77 3.27 -6.11 17.77
C GLN A 77 3.23 -4.86 18.65
N GLY A 78 2.58 -3.79 18.17
CA GLY A 78 2.39 -2.57 18.96
C GLY A 78 1.67 -2.82 20.28
N VAL A 79 0.68 -3.72 20.29
CA VAL A 79 0.00 -4.16 21.52
C VAL A 79 0.96 -4.90 22.45
N ILE A 80 1.83 -5.78 21.92
CA ILE A 80 2.85 -6.48 22.72
C ILE A 80 3.84 -5.49 23.30
N ASP A 81 4.35 -4.56 22.50
CA ASP A 81 5.36 -3.56 22.89
C ASP A 81 4.81 -2.58 23.97
N THR A 82 3.50 -2.37 23.97
CA THR A 82 2.83 -1.45 24.90
C THR A 82 2.06 -2.17 26.02
N LYS A 83 2.28 -3.45 26.18
CA LYS A 83 1.50 -4.33 27.08
C LYS A 83 1.44 -3.83 28.52
N GLU A 84 2.55 -3.33 29.03
CA GLU A 84 2.68 -2.85 30.41
C GLU A 84 2.13 -1.43 30.63
N LEU A 85 1.77 -0.72 29.53
CA LEU A 85 1.19 0.62 29.62
C LEU A 85 -0.32 0.53 29.92
N SER A 86 -0.86 1.54 30.62
CA SER A 86 -2.29 1.68 30.87
C SER A 86 -3.09 1.82 29.56
N PHE A 87 -4.38 1.46 29.59
CA PHE A 87 -5.29 1.76 28.47
C PHE A 87 -5.49 3.27 28.22
N ASP A 88 -5.25 4.11 29.22
CA ASP A 88 -5.28 5.57 29.10
C ASP A 88 -4.00 6.16 28.48
N ASP A 89 -2.98 5.32 28.27
CA ASP A 89 -1.79 5.74 27.54
C ASP A 89 -2.15 6.11 26.09
N ARG A 90 -1.67 7.23 25.65
CA ARG A 90 -1.99 7.82 24.33
C ARG A 90 -1.69 6.86 23.17
N LYS A 91 -0.61 6.06 23.26
CA LYS A 91 -0.20 5.13 22.22
C LYS A 91 -1.13 3.90 22.21
N VAL A 92 -1.49 3.39 23.39
CA VAL A 92 -2.43 2.26 23.53
C VAL A 92 -3.82 2.67 23.01
N ASP A 93 -4.34 3.82 23.44
CA ASP A 93 -5.63 4.34 22.96
C ASP A 93 -5.64 4.50 21.44
N TRP A 94 -4.57 5.07 20.86
CA TRP A 94 -4.44 5.23 19.41
C TRP A 94 -4.45 3.88 18.68
N LEU A 95 -3.69 2.87 19.14
CA LEU A 95 -3.65 1.53 18.56
C LEU A 95 -5.05 0.90 18.52
N PHE A 96 -5.76 0.89 19.65
CA PHE A 96 -7.07 0.26 19.73
C PHE A 96 -8.18 1.03 18.99
N ARG A 97 -8.04 2.34 18.82
CA ARG A 97 -8.95 3.12 17.96
C ARG A 97 -8.70 2.85 16.49
N ASN A 98 -7.45 2.63 16.08
CA ASN A 98 -7.03 2.53 14.69
C ASN A 98 -6.30 1.20 14.39
N PRO A 99 -6.92 0.03 14.65
CA PRO A 99 -6.23 -1.26 14.53
C PRO A 99 -5.84 -1.60 13.09
N ILE A 100 -6.60 -1.08 12.11
CA ILE A 100 -6.35 -1.28 10.68
C ILE A 100 -7.07 -0.23 9.84
N GLY A 101 -6.48 0.13 8.71
CA GLY A 101 -7.06 1.06 7.74
C GLY A 101 -6.58 0.74 6.32
N ASP A 102 -7.26 1.27 5.30
CA ASP A 102 -6.87 1.10 3.89
C ASP A 102 -6.13 2.32 3.31
N GLY A 103 -5.93 3.36 4.11
CA GLY A 103 -5.10 4.52 3.76
C GLY A 103 -3.60 4.26 3.82
N GLY A 104 -2.80 5.12 3.20
CA GLY A 104 -1.35 5.05 3.23
C GLY A 104 -0.67 6.16 2.44
N GLN A 105 0.65 6.08 2.35
CA GLN A 105 1.52 7.00 1.64
C GLN A 105 2.56 6.26 0.79
N PHE A 106 3.42 6.99 0.09
CA PHE A 106 4.43 6.40 -0.80
C PHE A 106 5.39 5.43 -0.08
N THR A 107 5.82 5.72 1.13
CA THR A 107 6.69 4.80 1.92
C THR A 107 6.02 3.44 2.13
N GLY A 108 4.69 3.41 2.32
CA GLY A 108 3.94 2.15 2.38
C GLY A 108 4.00 1.37 1.06
N VAL A 109 3.87 2.05 -0.09
CA VAL A 109 4.05 1.42 -1.42
C VAL A 109 5.45 0.84 -1.54
N SER A 110 6.47 1.64 -1.22
CA SER A 110 7.88 1.24 -1.30
C SER A 110 8.15 0.01 -0.46
N ASN A 111 7.86 0.05 0.84
CA ASN A 111 8.11 -1.05 1.76
C ASN A 111 7.42 -2.36 1.33
N LEU A 112 6.15 -2.30 0.89
CA LEU A 112 5.41 -3.47 0.46
C LEU A 112 5.98 -4.07 -0.82
N ILE A 113 6.26 -3.24 -1.83
CA ILE A 113 6.79 -3.70 -3.11
C ILE A 113 8.22 -4.23 -2.94
N MET A 114 9.06 -3.55 -2.15
CA MET A 114 10.41 -4.01 -1.86
C MET A 114 10.40 -5.33 -1.08
N LYS A 115 9.43 -5.59 -0.24
CA LYS A 115 9.30 -6.84 0.52
C LYS A 115 8.66 -7.96 -0.29
N TYR A 116 7.56 -7.70 -0.98
CA TYR A 116 6.70 -8.73 -1.61
C TYR A 116 6.75 -8.76 -3.14
N GLY A 117 7.27 -7.73 -3.79
CA GLY A 117 7.23 -7.60 -5.24
C GLY A 117 5.87 -7.15 -5.77
N VAL A 118 5.62 -7.40 -7.05
CA VAL A 118 4.37 -7.07 -7.75
C VAL A 118 3.99 -8.17 -8.72
N VAL A 119 2.71 -8.23 -9.08
CA VAL A 119 2.20 -9.12 -10.12
C VAL A 119 1.30 -8.36 -11.10
N PRO A 120 1.10 -8.85 -12.34
CA PRO A 120 0.09 -8.31 -13.26
C PRO A 120 -1.33 -8.44 -12.69
N SER A 121 -2.23 -7.55 -13.12
CA SER A 121 -3.61 -7.50 -12.62
C SER A 121 -4.46 -8.73 -12.95
N ASP A 122 -4.14 -9.44 -14.01
CA ASP A 122 -4.80 -10.69 -14.42
C ASP A 122 -4.40 -11.90 -13.55
N VAL A 123 -3.23 -11.84 -12.93
CA VAL A 123 -2.73 -12.90 -12.02
C VAL A 123 -3.46 -12.88 -10.67
N MET A 124 -3.78 -11.70 -10.14
CA MET A 124 -4.59 -11.55 -8.93
C MET A 124 -5.56 -10.37 -9.13
N PRO A 125 -6.73 -10.60 -9.75
CA PRO A 125 -7.66 -9.54 -10.10
C PRO A 125 -8.37 -8.94 -8.88
N GLU A 126 -8.97 -7.77 -9.08
CA GLU A 126 -9.81 -7.11 -8.07
C GLU A 126 -11.03 -7.96 -7.71
N THR A 127 -11.32 -8.07 -6.42
CA THR A 127 -12.49 -8.75 -5.88
C THR A 127 -13.57 -7.74 -5.49
N TYR A 128 -14.76 -8.23 -5.13
CA TYR A 128 -15.80 -7.39 -4.55
C TYR A 128 -15.31 -6.71 -3.26
N CYS A 129 -14.65 -7.46 -2.37
CA CYS A 129 -14.12 -6.92 -1.10
C CYS A 129 -12.99 -5.90 -1.32
N ALA A 130 -12.14 -6.09 -2.33
CA ALA A 130 -11.13 -5.12 -2.72
C ALA A 130 -11.76 -3.82 -3.24
N ASN A 131 -12.86 -3.93 -4.01
CA ASN A 131 -13.60 -2.79 -4.54
C ASN A 131 -14.54 -2.10 -3.52
N SER A 132 -14.81 -2.75 -2.36
CA SER A 132 -15.66 -2.22 -1.27
C SER A 132 -15.11 -2.70 0.08
N THR A 133 -14.08 -2.04 0.57
CA THR A 133 -13.24 -2.49 1.69
C THR A 133 -13.86 -2.35 3.07
N SER A 134 -14.91 -1.54 3.23
CA SER A 134 -15.43 -1.12 4.54
C SER A 134 -15.85 -2.30 5.44
N GLN A 135 -16.57 -3.28 4.88
CA GLN A 135 -17.08 -4.43 5.65
C GLN A 135 -15.93 -5.38 6.05
N MET A 136 -15.07 -5.76 5.12
CA MET A 136 -13.90 -6.58 5.40
C MET A 136 -13.03 -5.93 6.49
N ARG A 137 -12.73 -4.65 6.34
CA ARG A 137 -11.93 -3.90 7.30
C ARG A 137 -12.58 -3.85 8.68
N ALA A 138 -13.89 -3.66 8.78
CA ALA A 138 -14.62 -3.67 10.05
C ALA A 138 -14.51 -5.02 10.77
N GLN A 139 -14.64 -6.12 10.04
CA GLN A 139 -14.47 -7.48 10.60
C GLN A 139 -13.05 -7.72 11.11
N ILE A 140 -12.05 -7.37 10.30
CA ILE A 140 -10.64 -7.51 10.71
C ILE A 140 -10.34 -6.61 11.91
N ALA A 141 -10.83 -5.37 11.94
CA ALA A 141 -10.64 -4.47 13.06
C ALA A 141 -11.24 -5.00 14.37
N THR A 142 -12.41 -5.64 14.32
CA THR A 142 -13.03 -6.30 15.48
C THR A 142 -12.16 -7.45 15.97
N LYS A 143 -11.74 -8.33 15.04
CA LYS A 143 -10.87 -9.46 15.37
C LYS A 143 -9.54 -9.00 15.98
N LEU A 144 -8.90 -7.98 15.42
CA LEU A 144 -7.65 -7.43 15.94
C LEU A 144 -7.81 -6.86 17.36
N ARG A 145 -8.93 -6.18 17.67
CA ARG A 145 -9.20 -5.71 19.04
C ARG A 145 -9.35 -6.86 20.02
N GLU A 146 -10.08 -7.90 19.66
CA GLU A 146 -10.22 -9.11 20.48
C GLU A 146 -8.86 -9.76 20.74
N ASP A 147 -8.04 -9.91 19.70
CA ASP A 147 -6.72 -10.51 19.79
C ASP A 147 -5.75 -9.62 20.59
N GLY A 148 -5.84 -8.30 20.41
CA GLY A 148 -5.08 -7.34 21.20
C GLY A 148 -5.37 -7.44 22.69
N LEU A 149 -6.63 -7.60 23.10
CA LEU A 149 -7.00 -7.82 24.49
C LEU A 149 -6.40 -9.12 25.04
N LYS A 150 -6.50 -10.22 24.26
CA LYS A 150 -5.90 -11.51 24.65
C LYS A 150 -4.37 -11.41 24.82
N LEU A 151 -3.68 -10.67 23.95
CA LEU A 151 -2.24 -10.45 24.06
C LEU A 151 -1.88 -9.64 25.32
N ARG A 152 -2.70 -8.66 25.69
CA ARG A 152 -2.48 -7.88 26.92
C ARG A 152 -2.62 -8.72 28.17
N ASP A 153 -3.52 -9.70 28.19
CA ASP A 153 -3.75 -10.61 29.33
C ASP A 153 -2.75 -11.77 29.37
N ALA A 154 -2.11 -12.13 28.25
CA ALA A 154 -1.22 -13.28 28.15
C ALA A 154 0.12 -13.06 28.87
N ALA A 155 0.83 -14.13 29.23
CA ALA A 155 2.22 -14.01 29.67
C ALA A 155 3.14 -13.55 28.52
N ALA A 156 4.11 -12.69 28.79
CA ALA A 156 4.98 -12.12 27.75
C ALA A 156 5.67 -13.18 26.89
N LYS A 157 6.08 -14.30 27.49
CA LYS A 157 6.73 -15.43 26.79
C LYS A 157 5.83 -16.11 25.74
N ASP A 158 4.51 -16.03 25.89
CA ASP A 158 3.53 -16.70 25.03
C ASP A 158 3.08 -15.79 23.87
N CYS A 159 3.26 -14.48 24.00
CA CYS A 159 2.82 -13.49 23.00
C CYS A 159 3.34 -13.76 21.58
N PRO A 160 4.60 -14.13 21.31
CA PRO A 160 5.07 -14.37 19.95
C PRO A 160 4.34 -15.53 19.26
N ALA A 161 4.09 -16.63 19.98
CA ALA A 161 3.37 -17.78 19.43
C ALA A 161 1.89 -17.43 19.19
N MET A 162 1.24 -16.76 20.14
CA MET A 162 -0.14 -16.28 19.99
C MET A 162 -0.28 -15.34 18.80
N LYS A 163 0.62 -14.36 18.65
CA LYS A 163 0.64 -13.44 17.52
C LYS A 163 0.70 -14.19 16.19
N THR A 164 1.54 -15.23 16.10
CA THR A 164 1.65 -16.05 14.89
C THR A 164 0.32 -16.72 14.54
N GLU A 165 -0.39 -17.31 15.51
CA GLU A 165 -1.68 -17.93 15.27
C GLU A 165 -2.76 -16.88 14.90
N MET A 166 -2.76 -15.73 15.55
CA MET A 166 -3.66 -14.61 15.22
C MET A 166 -3.45 -14.13 13.78
N LEU A 167 -2.19 -13.99 13.34
CA LEU A 167 -1.89 -13.62 11.95
C LEU A 167 -2.33 -14.68 10.94
N LYS A 168 -2.28 -15.97 11.27
CA LYS A 168 -2.84 -17.03 10.41
C LYS A 168 -4.36 -16.89 10.23
N GLU A 169 -5.08 -16.48 11.29
CA GLU A 169 -6.51 -16.23 11.18
C GLU A 169 -6.80 -15.01 10.30
N ILE A 170 -6.04 -13.90 10.50
CA ILE A 170 -6.16 -12.72 9.63
C ILE A 170 -5.83 -13.08 8.17
N TYR A 171 -4.79 -13.87 7.93
CA TYR A 171 -4.44 -14.35 6.58
C TYR A 171 -5.62 -15.10 5.94
N ARG A 172 -6.27 -16.02 6.66
CA ARG A 172 -7.45 -16.73 6.15
C ARG A 172 -8.61 -15.79 5.82
N MET A 173 -8.86 -14.79 6.67
CA MET A 173 -9.90 -13.78 6.39
C MET A 173 -9.57 -12.99 5.11
N LEU A 174 -8.32 -12.63 4.91
CA LEU A 174 -7.87 -11.94 3.71
C LEU A 174 -7.97 -12.83 2.46
N VAL A 175 -7.60 -14.11 2.54
CA VAL A 175 -7.77 -15.07 1.43
C VAL A 175 -9.23 -15.20 1.02
N LEU A 176 -10.15 -15.30 1.98
CA LEU A 176 -11.60 -15.37 1.70
C LEU A 176 -12.14 -14.11 1.01
N CYS A 177 -11.59 -12.95 1.30
CA CYS A 177 -12.05 -11.67 0.77
C CYS A 177 -11.34 -11.25 -0.51
N LEU A 178 -10.04 -11.48 -0.61
CA LEU A 178 -9.16 -10.92 -1.65
C LEU A 178 -8.60 -11.99 -2.59
N GLY A 179 -8.71 -13.27 -2.25
CA GLY A 179 -8.04 -14.39 -2.92
C GLY A 179 -6.65 -14.65 -2.34
N GLU A 180 -6.10 -15.83 -2.66
CA GLU A 180 -4.76 -16.22 -2.19
C GLU A 180 -3.68 -15.60 -3.08
N PRO A 181 -2.67 -14.89 -2.51
CA PRO A 181 -1.59 -14.32 -3.29
C PRO A 181 -0.74 -15.42 -3.95
N PRO A 182 -0.40 -15.29 -5.23
CA PRO A 182 0.44 -16.26 -5.91
C PRO A 182 1.88 -16.21 -5.38
N VAL A 183 2.48 -17.38 -5.20
CA VAL A 183 3.92 -17.53 -4.92
C VAL A 183 4.73 -17.48 -6.21
N GLU A 184 4.16 -18.04 -7.27
CA GLU A 184 4.72 -18.12 -8.62
C GLU A 184 3.57 -18.00 -9.62
N PHE A 185 3.85 -17.43 -10.79
CA PHE A 185 2.87 -17.28 -11.86
C PHE A 185 3.54 -17.28 -13.24
N GLU A 186 2.81 -17.74 -14.24
CA GLU A 186 3.20 -17.61 -15.64
C GLU A 186 2.66 -16.29 -16.19
N TRP A 187 3.47 -15.55 -16.93
CA TRP A 187 3.05 -14.34 -17.62
C TRP A 187 3.50 -14.32 -19.06
N THR A 188 2.52 -14.09 -19.95
CA THR A 188 2.74 -13.93 -21.38
C THR A 188 2.77 -12.44 -21.72
N ARG A 189 3.89 -12.00 -22.25
CA ARG A 189 4.09 -10.62 -22.70
C ARG A 189 3.72 -10.47 -24.16
N TYR A 190 2.93 -9.45 -24.45
CA TYR A 190 2.64 -8.95 -25.79
C TYR A 190 3.16 -7.52 -25.93
N ASP A 191 3.55 -7.14 -27.16
CA ASP A 191 3.88 -5.73 -27.48
C ASP A 191 2.61 -4.85 -27.56
N SER A 192 2.78 -3.56 -27.78
CA SER A 192 1.67 -2.60 -27.89
C SER A 192 0.75 -2.83 -29.08
N LYS A 193 1.19 -3.64 -30.07
CA LYS A 193 0.42 -4.04 -31.26
C LYS A 193 -0.27 -5.39 -31.08
N GLY A 194 -0.06 -6.06 -29.94
CA GLY A 194 -0.63 -7.37 -29.63
C GLY A 194 0.18 -8.56 -30.15
N ASN A 195 1.41 -8.35 -30.63
CA ASN A 195 2.27 -9.44 -31.02
C ASN A 195 2.87 -10.16 -29.81
N PHE A 196 2.91 -11.47 -29.86
CA PHE A 196 3.56 -12.30 -28.83
C PHE A 196 5.07 -11.99 -28.75
N VAL A 197 5.57 -11.82 -27.54
CA VAL A 197 7.00 -11.57 -27.28
C VAL A 197 7.62 -12.74 -26.50
N SER A 198 7.02 -13.14 -25.38
CA SER A 198 7.56 -14.20 -24.53
C SER A 198 6.52 -14.70 -23.53
N THR A 199 6.67 -15.96 -23.08
CA THR A 199 6.01 -16.50 -21.90
C THR A 199 7.08 -16.99 -20.92
N LYS A 200 7.00 -16.57 -19.67
CA LYS A 200 7.95 -16.97 -18.62
C LYS A 200 7.23 -17.12 -17.28
N THR A 201 7.80 -17.94 -16.42
CA THR A 201 7.38 -18.10 -15.03
C THR A 201 8.16 -17.14 -14.14
N TYR A 202 7.46 -16.49 -13.23
CA TYR A 202 7.99 -15.50 -12.30
C TYR A 202 7.51 -15.74 -10.87
N THR A 203 8.36 -15.43 -9.91
CA THR A 203 7.90 -15.03 -8.58
C THR A 203 7.58 -13.52 -8.61
N PRO A 204 6.73 -13.00 -7.69
CA PRO A 204 6.45 -11.56 -7.64
C PRO A 204 7.69 -10.68 -7.53
N LYS A 205 8.72 -11.15 -6.81
CA LYS A 205 10.01 -10.45 -6.66
C LYS A 205 10.83 -10.49 -7.95
N SER A 206 10.91 -11.63 -8.63
CA SER A 206 11.65 -11.73 -9.89
C SER A 206 11.00 -10.91 -11.00
N PHE A 207 9.66 -10.84 -11.01
CA PHE A 207 8.91 -9.97 -11.92
C PHE A 207 9.19 -8.49 -11.65
N TYR A 208 9.16 -8.07 -10.39
CA TYR A 208 9.53 -6.71 -10.00
C TYR A 208 10.96 -6.35 -10.47
N ASN A 209 11.93 -7.23 -10.18
CA ASN A 209 13.33 -6.98 -10.49
C ASN A 209 13.58 -6.87 -12.02
N GLU A 210 12.92 -7.71 -12.83
CA GLU A 210 13.08 -7.69 -14.29
C GLU A 210 12.41 -6.46 -14.92
N TYR A 211 11.19 -6.13 -14.50
CA TYR A 211 10.37 -5.15 -15.22
C TYR A 211 10.37 -3.75 -14.60
N VAL A 212 10.54 -3.63 -13.30
CA VAL A 212 10.56 -2.34 -12.60
C VAL A 212 11.97 -1.99 -12.15
N GLY A 213 12.56 -2.81 -11.29
CA GLY A 213 13.95 -2.72 -10.83
C GLY A 213 14.33 -1.39 -10.19
N ALA A 214 13.35 -0.62 -9.70
CA ALA A 214 13.59 0.66 -9.06
C ALA A 214 13.98 0.46 -7.60
N ASP A 215 15.04 1.12 -7.15
CA ASP A 215 15.38 1.21 -5.72
C ASP A 215 14.47 2.29 -5.08
N LEU A 216 13.33 1.83 -4.58
CA LEU A 216 12.30 2.72 -4.03
C LEU A 216 12.66 3.25 -2.64
N GLU A 217 13.58 2.60 -1.94
CA GLU A 217 13.99 3.01 -0.60
C GLU A 217 15.04 4.12 -0.64
N ASN A 218 15.99 4.05 -1.58
CA ASN A 218 17.12 4.97 -1.60
C ASN A 218 16.95 6.12 -2.61
N ASN A 219 16.14 5.94 -3.66
CA ASN A 219 16.01 6.93 -4.74
C ASN A 219 14.75 7.80 -4.66
N TYR A 220 13.97 7.66 -3.59
CA TYR A 220 12.72 8.42 -3.42
C TYR A 220 12.63 8.96 -1.98
N ILE A 221 12.09 10.17 -1.86
CA ILE A 221 11.82 10.81 -0.58
C ILE A 221 10.45 11.48 -0.63
N MET A 222 9.74 11.48 0.48
CA MET A 222 8.51 12.25 0.61
C MET A 222 8.84 13.70 0.98
N VAL A 223 8.12 14.62 0.35
CA VAL A 223 8.27 16.06 0.57
C VAL A 223 7.03 16.58 1.28
N MET A 224 7.22 17.49 2.24
CA MET A 224 6.12 18.24 2.86
C MET A 224 6.42 19.74 2.83
N ASN A 225 5.37 20.54 2.95
CA ASN A 225 5.46 21.98 3.24
C ASN A 225 4.68 22.25 4.53
N ASP A 226 5.40 22.40 5.64
CA ASP A 226 4.84 22.80 6.93
C ASP A 226 5.56 24.06 7.43
N PRO A 227 4.93 25.25 7.32
CA PRO A 227 5.54 26.51 7.74
C PRO A 227 5.70 26.64 9.26
N THR A 228 5.10 25.74 10.04
CA THR A 228 5.25 25.72 11.51
C THR A 228 6.51 25.01 11.97
N ARG A 229 7.23 24.36 11.04
CA ARG A 229 8.44 23.59 11.30
C ARG A 229 9.62 24.11 10.49
N GLU A 230 10.83 23.87 10.98
CA GLU A 230 12.06 24.30 10.31
C GLU A 230 12.20 23.66 8.92
N TYR A 231 12.42 24.50 7.91
CA TYR A 231 12.70 24.01 6.55
C TYR A 231 14.11 23.41 6.43
N GLY A 232 14.27 22.48 5.46
CA GLY A 232 15.52 21.77 5.22
C GLY A 232 15.79 20.63 6.22
N LYS A 233 14.85 20.33 7.11
CA LYS A 233 14.93 19.22 8.07
C LYS A 233 14.10 18.04 7.61
N VAL A 234 14.54 16.85 8.00
CA VAL A 234 13.78 15.60 7.85
C VAL A 234 13.00 15.34 9.13
N TYR A 235 11.72 15.05 8.99
CA TYR A 235 10.81 14.70 10.09
C TYR A 235 10.35 13.26 9.92
N GLU A 236 10.42 12.51 11.01
CA GLU A 236 9.94 11.15 11.10
C GLU A 236 8.61 11.12 11.85
N ILE A 237 7.67 10.31 11.37
CA ILE A 237 6.40 10.05 12.07
C ILE A 237 6.50 8.67 12.70
N ASP A 238 6.63 8.66 14.03
CA ASP A 238 6.75 7.41 14.80
C ASP A 238 5.52 6.51 14.61
N TYR A 239 5.75 5.23 14.45
CA TYR A 239 4.74 4.19 14.22
C TYR A 239 3.96 4.31 12.91
N ASP A 240 4.23 5.30 12.09
CA ASP A 240 3.52 5.49 10.82
C ASP A 240 4.28 4.81 9.68
N ARG A 241 4.10 3.51 9.62
CA ARG A 241 4.61 2.60 8.58
C ARG A 241 3.60 1.47 8.35
N HIS A 242 3.71 0.78 7.23
CA HIS A 242 2.82 -0.34 6.93
C HIS A 242 3.44 -1.68 7.32
N VAL A 243 4.73 -1.83 7.14
CA VAL A 243 5.48 -3.07 7.39
C VAL A 243 6.21 -2.95 8.73
N TYR A 244 6.11 -3.96 9.59
CA TYR A 244 6.69 -3.90 10.94
C TYR A 244 8.20 -3.64 10.93
N ASP A 245 8.93 -4.32 10.04
CA ASP A 245 10.37 -4.17 9.83
C ASP A 245 10.72 -3.11 8.76
N GLY A 246 9.73 -2.33 8.30
CA GLY A 246 9.90 -1.25 7.35
C GLY A 246 10.30 0.08 8.00
N GLN A 247 10.56 1.07 7.17
CA GLN A 247 10.86 2.42 7.61
C GLN A 247 9.60 3.19 7.99
N ASN A 248 9.68 4.00 9.04
CA ASN A 248 8.67 5.02 9.34
C ASN A 248 8.62 6.06 8.21
N TRP A 249 7.53 6.78 8.11
CA TRP A 249 7.40 7.85 7.14
C TRP A 249 8.36 8.99 7.46
N LEU A 250 9.19 9.32 6.47
CA LEU A 250 10.19 10.38 6.52
C LEU A 250 9.80 11.47 5.52
N TYR A 251 9.70 12.70 5.98
CA TYR A 251 9.41 13.85 5.15
C TYR A 251 10.53 14.88 5.22
N ILE A 252 11.04 15.32 4.07
CA ILE A 252 11.83 16.56 4.05
C ILE A 252 10.89 17.76 3.98
N ASN A 253 11.05 18.70 4.94
CA ASN A 253 10.25 19.92 4.94
C ASN A 253 10.90 20.99 4.06
N LEU A 254 10.22 21.37 2.98
CA LEU A 254 10.72 22.38 2.05
C LEU A 254 9.75 23.55 1.93
N PRO A 255 10.24 24.78 1.69
CA PRO A 255 9.38 25.90 1.34
C PRO A 255 8.71 25.64 -0.01
N ILE A 256 7.51 26.18 -0.21
CA ILE A 256 6.68 25.90 -1.39
C ILE A 256 7.37 26.27 -2.70
N GLU A 257 8.25 27.26 -2.68
CA GLU A 257 9.00 27.73 -3.85
C GLU A 257 10.06 26.71 -4.34
N ARG A 258 10.30 25.64 -3.55
CA ARG A 258 11.23 24.55 -3.87
C ARG A 258 10.55 23.22 -4.16
N ILE A 259 9.23 23.16 -4.07
CA ILE A 259 8.43 22.00 -4.41
C ILE A 259 7.82 22.16 -5.80
#